data_a98b8879d0a607c7b8968065595a8d5a
#
_entry.id   a98b8879d0a607c7b8968065595a8d5a
#
_cell.length_a   1.000
_cell.length_b   1.000
_cell.length_c   1.000
_cell.angle_alpha   90.00
_cell.angle_beta   90.00
_cell.angle_gamma   90.00
#
_symmetry.space_group_name_H-M   'P 1'
#
loop_
_entity.id
_entity.type
_entity.pdbx_description
1 polymer ?
#
loop_
_entity_poly.entity_id
_entity_poly.type
_entity_poly.pdbx_seq_one_letter_code
_entity_poly.pdbx_strand_id
1 'polypeptide(L)'
;MKNLQVLYHNHLLFLLQKFIFVLDYMLVVNMKLKSYENLHETFLVLIFITLAGGFQDAYSYLMRGKVFANAQTGNIVLLFKNIVDLNFKESIAYLIPVLSFVLGVYVAVRFEDTIEKRVLHWRQYIIGFEIIIMIVVAMIPENLNNLANALLSFSCAMQVYSFKKIYGLSFATTMCIGNLRSATENLSKYHITRQDVYLENAKKYYAVIFVFGMGAALGYLTSNRLGFKSILIAAGLLTISFFILFLEDRGDI
;
A
#
# COMPACT_ATOMS: atom_id res chain seq x y z
N MET A 1 15.53 -22.74 -21.40
CA MET A 1 14.24 -22.46 -20.76
C MET A 1 14.05 -23.16 -19.41
N LYS A 2 14.33 -24.47 -19.25
CA LYS A 2 14.21 -25.17 -17.95
C LYS A 2 15.05 -24.57 -16.82
N ASN A 3 16.29 -24.17 -17.08
CA ASN A 3 17.18 -23.56 -16.07
C ASN A 3 16.69 -22.19 -15.57
N LEU A 4 16.03 -21.40 -16.42
CA LEU A 4 15.43 -20.12 -16.01
C LEU A 4 14.24 -20.34 -15.07
N GLN A 5 13.40 -21.32 -15.35
CA GLN A 5 12.26 -21.66 -14.49
C GLN A 5 12.68 -22.14 -13.10
N VAL A 6 13.74 -22.93 -13.01
CA VAL A 6 14.33 -23.39 -11.73
C VAL A 6 14.93 -22.21 -10.95
N LEU A 7 15.60 -21.29 -11.65
CA LEU A 7 16.16 -20.08 -11.02
C LEU A 7 15.04 -19.18 -10.45
N TYR A 8 13.97 -18.96 -11.22
CA TYR A 8 12.79 -18.21 -10.76
C TYR A 8 12.08 -18.88 -9.57
N HIS A 9 11.98 -20.21 -9.58
CA HIS A 9 11.37 -20.95 -8.48
C HIS A 9 12.17 -20.83 -7.19
N ASN A 10 13.49 -20.97 -7.27
CA ASN A 10 14.39 -20.82 -6.11
C ASN A 10 14.43 -19.38 -5.58
N HIS A 11 14.41 -18.38 -6.46
CA HIS A 11 14.29 -16.98 -6.05
C HIS A 11 12.95 -16.67 -5.36
N LEU A 12 11.85 -17.22 -5.88
CA LEU A 12 10.52 -17.05 -5.27
C LEU A 12 10.47 -17.69 -3.88
N LEU A 13 11.01 -18.91 -3.73
CA LEU A 13 11.10 -19.60 -2.44
C LEU A 13 11.96 -18.82 -1.43
N PHE A 14 13.10 -18.27 -1.86
CA PHE A 14 13.94 -17.44 -1.01
C PHE A 14 13.22 -16.16 -0.55
N LEU A 15 12.51 -15.48 -1.45
CA LEU A 15 11.72 -14.29 -1.12
C LEU A 15 10.57 -14.63 -0.16
N LEU A 16 9.87 -15.74 -0.39
CA LEU A 16 8.80 -16.23 0.51
C LEU A 16 9.34 -16.57 1.90
N GLN A 17 10.51 -17.20 1.99
CA GLN A 17 11.15 -17.54 3.25
C GLN A 17 11.56 -16.30 4.06
N LYS A 18 12.08 -15.26 3.38
CA LYS A 18 12.36 -13.95 3.99
C LYS A 18 11.10 -13.23 4.41
N PHE A 19 10.04 -13.31 3.61
CA PHE A 19 8.74 -12.75 3.94
C PHE A 19 8.12 -13.41 5.19
N ILE A 20 8.16 -14.75 5.29
CA ILE A 20 7.71 -15.50 6.46
C ILE A 20 8.50 -15.07 7.70
N PHE A 21 9.83 -14.95 7.60
CA PHE A 21 10.67 -14.50 8.72
C PHE A 21 10.30 -13.07 9.18
N VAL A 22 10.04 -12.15 8.25
CA VAL A 22 9.59 -10.78 8.57
C VAL A 22 8.18 -10.81 9.19
N LEU A 23 7.29 -11.66 8.67
CA LEU A 23 5.94 -11.87 9.22
C LEU A 23 5.99 -12.42 10.65
N ASP A 24 6.82 -13.43 10.91
CA ASP A 24 7.01 -14.01 12.25
C ASP A 24 7.57 -12.96 13.21
N TYR A 25 8.59 -12.20 12.79
CA TYR A 25 9.12 -11.10 13.60
C TYR A 25 8.02 -10.06 13.93
N MET A 26 7.22 -9.69 12.96
CA MET A 26 6.12 -8.75 13.10
C MET A 26 4.99 -9.28 14.00
N LEU A 27 4.67 -10.58 13.90
CA LEU A 27 3.72 -11.26 14.79
C LEU A 27 4.21 -11.28 16.23
N VAL A 28 5.49 -11.57 16.47
CA VAL A 28 6.10 -11.55 17.81
C VAL A 28 6.08 -10.13 18.40
N VAL A 29 6.35 -9.11 17.58
CA VAL A 29 6.24 -7.70 18.00
C VAL A 29 4.80 -7.36 18.36
N ASN A 30 3.82 -7.80 17.56
CA ASN A 30 2.39 -7.57 17.82
C ASN A 30 1.91 -8.27 19.11
N MET A 31 2.36 -9.50 19.38
CA MET A 31 2.02 -10.23 20.61
C MET A 31 2.57 -9.56 21.88
N LYS A 32 3.73 -8.91 21.83
CA LYS A 32 4.29 -8.12 22.94
C LYS A 32 3.57 -6.80 23.17
N LEU A 33 2.91 -6.26 22.15
CA LEU A 33 2.20 -4.97 22.19
C LEU A 33 0.71 -5.12 22.57
N LYS A 34 0.19 -6.34 22.78
CA LYS A 34 -1.21 -6.66 23.13
C LYS A 34 -1.72 -6.01 24.43
N SER A 35 -0.89 -5.22 25.12
CA SER A 35 -1.20 -4.48 26.36
C SER A 35 -1.65 -3.04 26.14
N TYR A 36 -1.88 -2.57 24.89
CA TYR A 36 -2.30 -1.20 24.60
C TYR A 36 -3.66 -1.15 23.91
N GLU A 37 -4.54 -0.29 24.43
CA GLU A 37 -5.98 -0.19 24.25
C GLU A 37 -6.52 0.29 22.89
N ASN A 38 -5.77 0.23 21.77
CA ASN A 38 -6.29 0.62 20.45
C ASN A 38 -5.84 -0.36 19.36
N LEU A 39 -6.58 -1.46 19.23
CA LEU A 39 -6.33 -2.51 18.25
C LEU A 39 -6.52 -2.07 16.78
N HIS A 40 -7.25 -0.97 16.52
CA HIS A 40 -7.38 -0.34 15.18
C HIS A 40 -6.03 0.08 14.56
N GLU A 41 -4.96 0.01 15.33
CA GLU A 41 -3.59 0.29 14.94
C GLU A 41 -2.77 -0.99 14.75
N THR A 42 -3.40 -2.15 14.49
CA THR A 42 -2.67 -3.41 14.44
C THR A 42 -1.65 -3.43 13.32
N PHE A 43 -0.43 -3.82 13.66
CA PHE A 43 0.66 -3.93 12.70
C PHE A 43 0.37 -4.95 11.56
N LEU A 44 -0.51 -5.91 11.82
CA LEU A 44 -1.00 -6.85 10.80
C LEU A 44 -1.79 -6.15 9.70
N VAL A 45 -2.70 -5.23 10.06
CA VAL A 45 -3.43 -4.41 9.08
C VAL A 45 -2.44 -3.65 8.22
N LEU A 46 -1.43 -2.98 8.85
CA LEU A 46 -0.37 -2.26 8.14
C LEU A 46 0.36 -3.15 7.12
N ILE A 47 0.67 -4.40 7.47
CA ILE A 47 1.33 -5.35 6.54
C ILE A 47 0.48 -5.57 5.30
N PHE A 48 -0.79 -5.95 5.45
CA PHE A 48 -1.63 -6.29 4.31
C PHE A 48 -1.96 -5.08 3.44
N ILE A 49 -2.23 -3.91 4.02
CA ILE A 49 -2.46 -2.69 3.24
C ILE A 49 -1.20 -2.22 2.51
N THR A 50 -0.02 -2.36 3.13
CA THR A 50 1.27 -2.02 2.50
C THR A 50 1.61 -3.00 1.37
N LEU A 51 1.36 -4.29 1.57
CA LEU A 51 1.55 -5.32 0.55
C LEU A 51 0.64 -5.05 -0.66
N ALA A 52 -0.64 -4.71 -0.41
CA ALA A 52 -1.59 -4.33 -1.45
C ALA A 52 -1.15 -3.04 -2.16
N GLY A 53 -0.62 -2.04 -1.45
CA GLY A 53 -0.10 -0.81 -2.04
C GLY A 53 1.06 -1.03 -3.00
N GLY A 54 2.06 -1.84 -2.62
CA GLY A 54 3.16 -2.22 -3.51
C GLY A 54 2.67 -3.01 -4.73
N PHE A 55 1.71 -3.91 -4.53
CA PHE A 55 1.07 -4.66 -5.61
C PHE A 55 0.37 -3.73 -6.61
N GLN A 56 -0.41 -2.76 -6.14
CA GLN A 56 -1.12 -1.79 -6.98
C GLN A 56 -0.16 -0.97 -7.86
N ASP A 57 0.96 -0.52 -7.32
CA ASP A 57 1.96 0.23 -8.09
C ASP A 57 2.59 -0.62 -9.20
N ALA A 58 2.97 -1.86 -8.90
CA ALA A 58 3.50 -2.77 -9.92
C ALA A 58 2.44 -3.10 -10.98
N TYR A 59 1.19 -3.38 -10.57
CA TYR A 59 0.09 -3.65 -11.46
C TYR A 59 -0.21 -2.47 -12.39
N SER A 60 -0.40 -1.27 -11.85
CA SER A 60 -0.75 -0.10 -12.64
C SER A 60 0.37 0.25 -13.64
N TYR A 61 1.63 0.17 -13.20
CA TYR A 61 2.76 0.41 -14.07
C TYR A 61 2.85 -0.61 -15.23
N LEU A 62 2.62 -1.90 -14.96
CA LEU A 62 2.73 -2.95 -15.98
C LEU A 62 1.52 -3.04 -16.89
N MET A 63 0.31 -2.95 -16.31
CA MET A 63 -0.94 -3.28 -16.99
C MET A 63 -1.73 -2.04 -17.41
N ARG A 64 -1.45 -0.85 -16.86
CA ARG A 64 -2.27 0.34 -17.04
C ARG A 64 -1.50 1.53 -17.63
N GLY A 65 -0.58 1.26 -18.57
CA GLY A 65 0.07 2.32 -19.36
C GLY A 65 1.26 2.98 -18.67
N LYS A 66 2.02 2.26 -17.84
CA LYS A 66 3.23 2.73 -17.14
C LYS A 66 3.00 3.93 -16.20
N VAL A 67 1.79 4.03 -15.67
CA VAL A 67 1.39 5.04 -14.70
C VAL A 67 1.39 4.42 -13.30
N PHE A 68 1.90 5.12 -12.29
CA PHE A 68 1.85 4.65 -10.91
C PHE A 68 0.51 5.01 -10.26
N ALA A 69 -0.13 4.05 -9.59
CA ALA A 69 -1.34 4.32 -8.81
C ALA A 69 -1.04 5.18 -7.58
N ASN A 70 0.07 4.90 -6.89
CA ASN A 70 0.41 5.47 -5.58
C ASN A 70 1.60 6.44 -5.65
N ALA A 71 2.61 6.17 -6.50
CA ALA A 71 3.85 6.94 -6.56
C ALA A 71 3.68 8.24 -7.37
N GLN A 72 2.93 9.21 -6.83
CA GLN A 72 2.59 10.45 -7.54
C GLN A 72 3.80 11.31 -7.92
N THR A 73 4.92 11.22 -7.18
CA THR A 73 6.18 11.90 -7.56
C THR A 73 6.66 11.45 -8.95
N GLY A 74 6.58 10.15 -9.25
CA GLY A 74 6.91 9.61 -10.57
C GLY A 74 5.97 10.16 -11.65
N ASN A 75 4.67 10.19 -11.38
CA ASN A 75 3.67 10.73 -12.30
C ASN A 75 3.92 12.22 -12.59
N ILE A 76 4.26 13.03 -11.57
CA ILE A 76 4.58 14.45 -11.74
C ILE A 76 5.80 14.62 -12.64
N VAL A 77 6.88 13.87 -12.43
CA VAL A 77 8.08 13.94 -13.27
C VAL A 77 7.75 13.59 -14.73
N LEU A 78 7.00 12.51 -14.95
CA LEU A 78 6.61 12.07 -16.29
C LEU A 78 5.61 13.02 -16.95
N LEU A 79 4.72 13.64 -16.19
CA LEU A 79 3.83 14.71 -16.66
C LEU A 79 4.63 15.88 -17.26
N PHE A 80 5.55 16.46 -16.49
CA PHE A 80 6.32 17.60 -16.95
C PHE A 80 7.29 17.26 -18.09
N LYS A 81 7.89 16.05 -18.07
CA LYS A 81 8.66 15.55 -19.21
C LYS A 81 7.82 15.54 -20.49
N ASN A 82 6.60 15.01 -20.45
CA ASN A 82 5.75 14.91 -21.64
C ASN A 82 5.19 16.28 -22.07
N ILE A 83 5.00 17.24 -21.15
CA ILE A 83 4.67 18.63 -21.51
C ILE A 83 5.80 19.28 -22.32
N VAL A 84 7.05 19.11 -21.87
CA VAL A 84 8.24 19.64 -22.59
C VAL A 84 8.38 18.99 -23.97
N ASP A 85 8.09 17.70 -24.08
CA ASP A 85 8.10 16.96 -25.36
C ASP A 85 6.88 17.26 -26.26
N LEU A 86 5.98 18.18 -25.84
CA LEU A 86 4.70 18.52 -26.50
C LEU A 86 3.77 17.30 -26.71
N ASN A 87 3.95 16.26 -25.91
CA ASN A 87 3.13 15.05 -25.93
C ASN A 87 1.94 15.18 -24.95
N PHE A 88 0.96 15.99 -25.32
CA PHE A 88 -0.18 16.30 -24.46
C PHE A 88 -1.06 15.10 -24.10
N LYS A 89 -1.17 14.11 -24.97
CA LYS A 89 -1.94 12.90 -24.72
C LYS A 89 -1.37 12.12 -23.53
N GLU A 90 -0.07 11.90 -23.54
CA GLU A 90 0.62 11.21 -22.43
C GLU A 90 0.67 12.09 -21.17
N SER A 91 0.77 13.41 -21.32
CA SER A 91 0.69 14.34 -20.19
C SER A 91 -0.62 14.19 -19.42
N ILE A 92 -1.75 14.06 -20.11
CA ILE A 92 -3.07 13.84 -19.50
C ILE A 92 -3.10 12.51 -18.74
N ALA A 93 -2.49 11.45 -19.27
CA ALA A 93 -2.44 10.15 -18.61
C ALA A 93 -1.75 10.18 -17.24
N TYR A 94 -0.72 11.04 -17.08
CA TYR A 94 -0.04 11.25 -15.79
C TYR A 94 -0.72 12.30 -14.91
N LEU A 95 -1.43 13.26 -15.47
CA LEU A 95 -2.16 14.29 -14.70
C LEU A 95 -3.38 13.69 -13.97
N ILE A 96 -4.12 12.81 -14.64
CA ILE A 96 -5.33 12.19 -14.10
C ILE A 96 -5.11 11.53 -12.73
N PRO A 97 -4.13 10.62 -12.52
CA PRO A 97 -3.90 10.01 -11.22
C PRO A 97 -3.50 11.03 -10.14
N VAL A 98 -2.74 12.08 -10.49
CA VAL A 98 -2.38 13.15 -9.54
C VAL A 98 -3.62 13.89 -9.05
N LEU A 99 -4.50 14.31 -9.96
CA LEU A 99 -5.76 14.98 -9.59
C LEU A 99 -6.69 14.05 -8.82
N SER A 100 -6.76 12.78 -9.20
CA SER A 100 -7.56 11.76 -8.51
C SER A 100 -7.06 11.52 -7.09
N PHE A 101 -5.74 11.51 -6.89
CA PHE A 101 -5.13 11.42 -5.56
C PHE A 101 -5.51 12.63 -4.68
N VAL A 102 -5.41 13.83 -5.21
CA VAL A 102 -5.82 15.07 -4.48
C VAL A 102 -7.29 14.98 -4.07
N LEU A 103 -8.17 14.58 -5.00
CA LEU A 103 -9.59 14.40 -4.73
C LEU A 103 -9.83 13.32 -3.67
N GLY A 104 -9.11 12.20 -3.73
CA GLY A 104 -9.21 11.10 -2.77
C GLY A 104 -8.87 11.53 -1.35
N VAL A 105 -7.78 12.29 -1.16
CA VAL A 105 -7.43 12.86 0.15
C VAL A 105 -8.53 13.81 0.61
N TYR A 106 -8.99 14.73 -0.25
CA TYR A 106 -10.05 15.68 0.09
C TYR A 106 -11.33 14.98 0.57
N VAL A 107 -11.76 13.95 -0.16
CA VAL A 107 -12.94 13.16 0.20
C VAL A 107 -12.74 12.41 1.51
N ALA A 108 -11.56 11.81 1.73
CA ALA A 108 -11.25 11.07 2.95
C ALA A 108 -11.31 11.97 4.20
N VAL A 109 -10.79 13.19 4.11
CA VAL A 109 -10.90 14.19 5.21
C VAL A 109 -12.35 14.48 5.53
N ARG A 110 -13.18 14.75 4.50
CA ARG A 110 -14.61 15.03 4.69
C ARG A 110 -15.38 13.83 5.23
N PHE A 111 -14.98 12.63 4.83
CA PHE A 111 -15.59 11.39 5.28
C PHE A 111 -15.30 11.14 6.77
N GLU A 112 -14.07 11.35 7.24
CA GLU A 112 -13.69 11.26 8.65
C GLU A 112 -14.54 12.19 9.52
N ASP A 113 -14.73 13.45 9.10
CA ASP A 113 -15.52 14.46 9.82
C ASP A 113 -17.04 14.14 9.89
N THR A 114 -17.56 13.42 8.90
CA THR A 114 -19.02 13.19 8.75
C THR A 114 -19.48 11.90 9.42
N ILE A 115 -18.63 10.88 9.49
CA ILE A 115 -18.97 9.59 10.11
C ILE A 115 -18.62 9.61 11.58
N GLU A 116 -19.55 10.08 12.40
CA GLU A 116 -19.55 9.80 13.82
C GLU A 116 -19.71 8.29 14.08
N LYS A 117 -19.14 7.80 15.19
CA LYS A 117 -19.11 6.41 15.68
C LYS A 117 -20.39 5.63 15.34
N ARG A 118 -20.38 4.94 14.20
CA ARG A 118 -21.41 3.98 13.79
C ARG A 118 -20.90 2.55 13.99
N VAL A 119 -21.72 1.58 13.60
CA VAL A 119 -21.48 0.12 13.71
C VAL A 119 -20.11 -0.37 13.20
N LEU A 120 -19.51 0.35 12.28
CA LEU A 120 -18.18 0.08 11.72
C LEU A 120 -17.30 1.32 11.85
N HIS A 121 -16.04 1.12 12.18
CA HIS A 121 -15.06 2.21 12.18
C HIS A 121 -14.89 2.76 10.75
N TRP A 122 -14.80 4.09 10.58
CA TRP A 122 -14.74 4.75 9.27
C TRP A 122 -13.62 4.20 8.33
N ARG A 123 -12.50 3.71 8.90
CA ARG A 123 -11.41 3.07 8.14
C ARG A 123 -11.84 1.78 7.43
N GLN A 124 -12.77 1.02 8.00
CA GLN A 124 -13.32 -0.19 7.38
C GLN A 124 -14.14 0.14 6.14
N TYR A 125 -14.93 1.22 6.17
CA TYR A 125 -15.64 1.68 4.97
C TYR A 125 -14.67 2.03 3.83
N ILE A 126 -13.53 2.67 4.16
CA ILE A 126 -12.50 3.02 3.17
C ILE A 126 -11.90 1.76 2.54
N ILE A 127 -11.49 0.77 3.35
CA ILE A 127 -10.95 -0.50 2.81
C ILE A 127 -12.02 -1.25 2.00
N GLY A 128 -13.27 -1.31 2.48
CA GLY A 128 -14.37 -1.94 1.74
C GLY A 128 -14.62 -1.26 0.39
N PHE A 129 -14.58 0.06 0.34
CA PHE A 129 -14.69 0.83 -0.89
C PHE A 129 -13.51 0.56 -1.84
N GLU A 130 -12.29 0.48 -1.33
CA GLU A 130 -11.10 0.17 -2.13
C GLU A 130 -11.17 -1.24 -2.73
N ILE A 131 -11.64 -2.24 -1.98
CA ILE A 131 -11.89 -3.60 -2.48
C ILE A 131 -12.86 -3.57 -3.67
N ILE A 132 -13.98 -2.83 -3.56
CA ILE A 132 -14.96 -2.69 -4.64
C ILE A 132 -14.30 -2.04 -5.87
N ILE A 133 -13.53 -0.97 -5.68
CA ILE A 133 -12.80 -0.33 -6.78
C ILE A 133 -11.87 -1.32 -7.49
N MET A 134 -11.12 -2.13 -6.76
CA MET A 134 -10.22 -3.11 -7.39
C MET A 134 -10.97 -4.16 -8.19
N ILE A 135 -12.15 -4.62 -7.72
CA ILE A 135 -13.02 -5.54 -8.47
C ILE A 135 -13.50 -4.87 -9.76
N VAL A 136 -13.92 -3.61 -9.70
CA VAL A 136 -14.33 -2.85 -10.89
C VAL A 136 -13.15 -2.67 -11.84
N VAL A 137 -11.97 -2.29 -11.33
CA VAL A 137 -10.76 -2.11 -12.15
C VAL A 137 -10.36 -3.40 -12.86
N ALA A 138 -10.53 -4.57 -12.24
CA ALA A 138 -10.25 -5.85 -12.90
C ALA A 138 -11.10 -6.11 -14.16
N MET A 139 -12.24 -5.41 -14.28
CA MET A 139 -13.17 -5.52 -15.42
C MET A 139 -12.97 -4.42 -16.47
N ILE A 140 -12.23 -3.37 -16.16
CA ILE A 140 -11.99 -2.24 -17.07
C ILE A 140 -11.05 -2.68 -18.21
N PRO A 141 -11.44 -2.51 -19.49
CA PRO A 141 -10.59 -2.84 -20.62
C PRO A 141 -9.42 -1.87 -20.79
N GLU A 142 -8.41 -2.27 -21.57
CA GLU A 142 -7.16 -1.52 -21.75
C GLU A 142 -7.35 -0.10 -22.31
N ASN A 143 -8.32 0.10 -23.20
CA ASN A 143 -8.61 1.42 -23.78
C ASN A 143 -9.11 2.45 -22.74
N LEU A 144 -9.47 2.02 -21.54
CA LEU A 144 -9.89 2.86 -20.40
C LEU A 144 -8.87 2.88 -19.27
N ASN A 145 -7.58 2.71 -19.57
CA ASN A 145 -6.50 2.73 -18.57
C ASN A 145 -6.49 4.01 -17.71
N ASN A 146 -6.81 5.17 -18.28
CA ASN A 146 -6.89 6.43 -17.53
C ASN A 146 -7.97 6.38 -16.44
N LEU A 147 -9.12 5.76 -16.73
CA LEU A 147 -10.17 5.55 -15.73
C LEU A 147 -9.72 4.57 -14.63
N ALA A 148 -9.07 3.47 -15.00
CA ALA A 148 -8.53 2.51 -14.04
C ALA A 148 -7.49 3.17 -13.11
N ASN A 149 -6.56 3.95 -13.66
CA ASN A 149 -5.55 4.67 -12.89
C ASN A 149 -6.17 5.75 -11.99
N ALA A 150 -7.21 6.47 -12.48
CA ALA A 150 -7.95 7.44 -11.68
C ALA A 150 -8.58 6.78 -10.44
N LEU A 151 -9.26 5.67 -10.63
CA LEU A 151 -9.94 4.93 -9.55
C LEU A 151 -8.94 4.37 -8.54
N LEU A 152 -7.84 3.77 -8.99
CA LEU A 152 -6.79 3.26 -8.11
C LEU A 152 -6.13 4.38 -7.31
N SER A 153 -5.74 5.49 -7.96
CA SER A 153 -5.12 6.63 -7.26
C SER A 153 -6.06 7.30 -6.27
N PHE A 154 -7.34 7.40 -6.61
CA PHE A 154 -8.37 7.94 -5.72
C PHE A 154 -8.52 7.08 -4.46
N SER A 155 -8.70 5.76 -4.61
CA SER A 155 -8.88 4.85 -3.48
C SER A 155 -7.62 4.73 -2.62
N CYS A 156 -6.45 4.68 -3.24
CA CYS A 156 -5.18 4.70 -2.54
C CYS A 156 -5.01 5.96 -1.68
N ALA A 157 -5.37 7.14 -2.21
CA ALA A 157 -5.27 8.40 -1.48
C ALA A 157 -6.15 8.37 -0.20
N MET A 158 -7.36 7.81 -0.30
CA MET A 158 -8.24 7.60 0.86
C MET A 158 -7.58 6.66 1.88
N GLN A 159 -6.98 5.56 1.44
CA GLN A 159 -6.26 4.62 2.31
C GLN A 159 -5.07 5.29 3.01
N VAL A 160 -4.21 6.00 2.26
CA VAL A 160 -3.02 6.70 2.81
C VAL A 160 -3.42 7.70 3.89
N TYR A 161 -4.49 8.45 3.67
CA TYR A 161 -4.98 9.39 4.67
C TYR A 161 -5.50 8.67 5.91
N SER A 162 -6.26 7.59 5.73
CA SER A 162 -6.93 6.85 6.82
C SER A 162 -5.94 6.12 7.73
N PHE A 163 -4.82 5.66 7.18
CA PHE A 163 -3.80 4.90 7.90
C PHE A 163 -2.49 5.67 8.10
N LYS A 164 -2.57 7.01 8.13
CA LYS A 164 -1.41 7.91 8.31
C LYS A 164 -0.65 7.73 9.63
N LYS A 165 -1.31 7.21 10.68
CA LYS A 165 -0.73 6.94 11.99
C LYS A 165 -1.09 5.55 12.47
N ILE A 166 -0.10 4.79 12.93
CA ILE A 166 -0.24 3.46 13.53
C ILE A 166 0.76 3.37 14.69
N TYR A 167 0.31 3.03 15.89
CA TYR A 167 1.11 3.02 17.14
C TYR A 167 1.81 4.36 17.44
N GLY A 168 1.16 5.47 17.15
CA GLY A 168 1.74 6.80 17.34
C GLY A 168 2.84 7.17 16.33
N LEU A 169 3.23 6.24 15.44
CA LEU A 169 4.19 6.47 14.38
C LEU A 169 3.47 6.85 13.08
N SER A 170 4.02 7.82 12.35
CA SER A 170 3.51 8.18 11.03
C SER A 170 4.08 7.21 9.99
N PHE A 171 3.22 6.38 9.41
CA PHE A 171 3.57 5.51 8.29
C PHE A 171 2.95 6.01 6.99
N ALA A 172 3.70 5.88 5.91
CA ALA A 172 3.15 6.02 4.57
C ALA A 172 3.04 4.61 3.96
N THR A 173 1.84 4.05 3.96
CA THR A 173 1.58 2.65 3.54
C THR A 173 1.94 2.38 2.08
N THR A 174 1.95 3.43 1.25
CA THR A 174 2.20 3.34 -0.19
C THR A 174 3.38 4.19 -0.65
N MET A 175 4.12 4.85 0.25
CA MET A 175 5.23 5.75 -0.07
C MET A 175 6.49 5.34 0.69
N CYS A 176 7.47 4.78 0.00
CA CYS A 176 8.70 4.30 0.63
C CYS A 176 9.60 5.43 1.16
N ILE A 177 9.64 6.61 0.49
CA ILE A 177 10.63 7.66 0.81
C ILE A 177 10.45 8.25 2.22
N GLY A 178 9.21 8.47 2.66
CA GLY A 178 8.92 8.95 4.01
C GLY A 178 9.33 7.93 5.08
N ASN A 179 9.02 6.66 4.84
CA ASN A 179 9.41 5.56 5.73
C ASN A 179 10.94 5.39 5.78
N LEU A 180 11.63 5.50 4.63
CA LEU A 180 13.09 5.42 4.55
C LEU A 180 13.77 6.53 5.36
N ARG A 181 13.28 7.76 5.23
CA ARG A 181 13.73 8.89 6.04
C ARG A 181 13.55 8.61 7.54
N SER A 182 12.35 8.25 7.96
CA SER A 182 12.03 7.97 9.36
C SER A 182 12.84 6.80 9.92
N ALA A 183 13.06 5.74 9.13
CA ALA A 183 13.91 4.61 9.51
C ALA A 183 15.35 5.07 9.80
N THR A 184 15.93 5.85 8.88
CA THR A 184 17.31 6.31 8.98
C THR A 184 17.50 7.32 10.12
N GLU A 185 16.54 8.25 10.31
CA GLU A 185 16.54 9.18 11.43
C GLU A 185 16.51 8.44 12.79
N ASN A 186 15.64 7.43 12.93
CA ASN A 186 15.57 6.63 14.16
C ASN A 186 16.85 5.82 14.37
N LEU A 187 17.42 5.21 13.32
CA LEU A 187 18.69 4.48 13.41
C LEU A 187 19.83 5.40 13.87
N SER A 188 19.91 6.62 13.33
CA SER A 188 20.89 7.63 13.74
C SER A 188 20.70 8.03 15.21
N LYS A 189 19.46 8.27 15.65
CA LYS A 189 19.14 8.56 17.06
C LYS A 189 19.54 7.42 18.00
N TYR A 190 19.32 6.18 17.60
CA TYR A 190 19.79 5.01 18.36
C TYR A 190 21.32 5.01 18.53
N HIS A 191 22.08 5.31 17.48
CA HIS A 191 23.54 5.37 17.58
C HIS A 191 24.03 6.47 18.53
N ILE A 192 23.30 7.59 18.64
CA ILE A 192 23.63 8.72 19.51
C ILE A 192 23.22 8.44 20.97
N THR A 193 21.96 8.00 21.17
CA THR A 193 21.34 7.94 22.50
C THR A 193 21.41 6.57 23.16
N ARG A 194 21.63 5.49 22.36
CA ARG A 194 21.60 4.08 22.75
C ARG A 194 20.25 3.64 23.35
N GLN A 195 19.18 4.36 23.08
CA GLN A 195 17.84 4.01 23.53
C GLN A 195 17.19 3.04 22.55
N ASP A 196 16.82 1.84 23.00
CA ASP A 196 16.27 0.74 22.16
C ASP A 196 14.98 1.11 21.45
N VAL A 197 14.20 2.06 21.97
CA VAL A 197 12.96 2.53 21.31
C VAL A 197 13.22 3.04 19.88
N TYR A 198 14.34 3.71 19.65
CA TYR A 198 14.70 4.20 18.32
C TYR A 198 15.10 3.05 17.39
N LEU A 199 15.80 2.04 17.90
CA LEU A 199 16.14 0.86 17.10
C LEU A 199 14.88 0.08 16.68
N GLU A 200 13.94 -0.11 17.60
CA GLU A 200 12.67 -0.78 17.31
C GLU A 200 11.82 0.01 16.30
N ASN A 201 11.77 1.34 16.41
CA ASN A 201 11.09 2.17 15.42
C ASN A 201 11.77 2.09 14.05
N ALA A 202 13.10 2.14 13.98
CA ALA A 202 13.83 1.98 12.72
C ALA A 202 13.50 0.65 12.04
N LYS A 203 13.51 -0.47 12.80
CA LYS A 203 13.16 -1.80 12.30
C LYS A 203 11.73 -1.84 11.73
N LYS A 204 10.75 -1.23 12.41
CA LYS A 204 9.36 -1.16 11.92
C LYS A 204 9.27 -0.44 10.57
N TYR A 205 9.93 0.71 10.42
CA TYR A 205 9.93 1.45 9.16
C TYR A 205 10.61 0.68 8.02
N TYR A 206 11.78 0.05 8.26
CA TYR A 206 12.45 -0.79 7.26
C TYR A 206 11.60 -1.99 6.88
N ALA A 207 10.91 -2.60 7.84
CA ALA A 207 10.01 -3.72 7.57
C ALA A 207 8.83 -3.31 6.66
N VAL A 208 8.23 -2.13 6.87
CA VAL A 208 7.17 -1.60 6.00
C VAL A 208 7.68 -1.41 4.56
N ILE A 209 8.90 -0.87 4.38
CA ILE A 209 9.50 -0.73 3.04
C ILE A 209 9.72 -2.10 2.38
N PHE A 210 10.21 -3.08 3.14
CA PHE A 210 10.41 -4.43 2.64
C PHE A 210 9.08 -5.09 2.23
N VAL A 211 8.03 -4.95 3.04
CA VAL A 211 6.69 -5.45 2.73
C VAL A 211 6.12 -4.81 1.47
N PHE A 212 6.29 -3.50 1.29
CA PHE A 212 5.91 -2.81 0.05
C PHE A 212 6.63 -3.41 -1.17
N GLY A 213 7.95 -3.60 -1.08
CA GLY A 213 8.75 -4.23 -2.13
C GLY A 213 8.29 -5.65 -2.46
N MET A 214 7.91 -6.45 -1.43
CA MET A 214 7.34 -7.78 -1.62
C MET A 214 5.98 -7.71 -2.34
N GLY A 215 5.14 -6.74 -1.99
CA GLY A 215 3.89 -6.48 -2.71
C GLY A 215 4.12 -6.17 -4.18
N ALA A 216 5.08 -5.30 -4.48
CA ALA A 216 5.45 -4.97 -5.84
C ALA A 216 5.99 -6.20 -6.62
N ALA A 217 6.81 -7.04 -5.99
CA ALA A 217 7.30 -8.28 -6.59
C ALA A 217 6.15 -9.26 -6.91
N LEU A 218 5.21 -9.43 -5.97
CA LEU A 218 4.01 -10.25 -6.19
C LEU A 218 3.15 -9.68 -7.32
N GLY A 219 2.94 -8.35 -7.35
CA GLY A 219 2.23 -7.66 -8.41
C GLY A 219 2.87 -7.89 -9.77
N TYR A 220 4.20 -7.76 -9.87
CA TYR A 220 4.94 -8.05 -11.10
C TYR A 220 4.73 -9.50 -11.58
N LEU A 221 4.98 -10.46 -10.70
CA LEU A 221 4.93 -11.88 -11.05
C LEU A 221 3.53 -12.34 -11.49
N THR A 222 2.50 -11.85 -10.80
CA THR A 222 1.12 -12.25 -11.07
C THR A 222 0.50 -11.50 -12.24
N SER A 223 0.83 -10.22 -12.44
CA SER A 223 0.36 -9.43 -13.58
C SER A 223 0.83 -10.01 -14.91
N ASN A 224 2.06 -10.49 -14.98
CA ASN A 224 2.58 -11.16 -16.17
C ASN A 224 1.84 -12.49 -16.51
N ARG A 225 1.17 -13.11 -15.53
CA ARG A 225 0.45 -14.39 -15.74
C ARG A 225 -1.06 -14.22 -15.88
N LEU A 226 -1.65 -13.32 -15.08
CA LEU A 226 -3.10 -13.15 -14.95
C LEU A 226 -3.63 -11.88 -15.65
N GLY A 227 -2.72 -11.03 -16.17
CA GLY A 227 -3.09 -9.78 -16.83
C GLY A 227 -3.90 -8.86 -15.91
N PHE A 228 -4.93 -8.23 -16.45
CA PHE A 228 -5.78 -7.26 -15.73
C PHE A 228 -6.46 -7.82 -14.49
N LYS A 229 -6.74 -9.13 -14.45
CA LYS A 229 -7.38 -9.78 -13.29
C LYS A 229 -6.47 -9.94 -12.08
N SER A 230 -5.16 -9.76 -12.24
CA SER A 230 -4.21 -9.89 -11.13
C SER A 230 -4.51 -8.93 -9.96
N ILE A 231 -5.12 -7.76 -10.21
CA ILE A 231 -5.50 -6.80 -9.17
C ILE A 231 -6.45 -7.40 -8.12
N LEU A 232 -7.18 -8.48 -8.45
CA LEU A 232 -8.03 -9.19 -7.49
C LEU A 232 -7.24 -9.82 -6.35
N ILE A 233 -5.94 -10.07 -6.52
CA ILE A 233 -5.07 -10.54 -5.44
C ILE A 233 -4.89 -9.41 -4.41
N ALA A 234 -4.67 -8.17 -4.86
CA ALA A 234 -4.62 -7.03 -3.95
C ALA A 234 -5.95 -6.81 -3.23
N ALA A 235 -7.08 -6.98 -3.92
CA ALA A 235 -8.41 -6.97 -3.30
C ALA A 235 -8.52 -8.06 -2.21
N GLY A 236 -8.00 -9.26 -2.45
CA GLY A 236 -7.94 -10.34 -1.46
C GLY A 236 -7.10 -9.98 -0.23
N LEU A 237 -5.94 -9.33 -0.41
CA LEU A 237 -5.09 -8.85 0.70
C LEU A 237 -5.83 -7.80 1.53
N LEU A 238 -6.52 -6.86 0.90
CA LEU A 238 -7.34 -5.86 1.60
C LEU A 238 -8.55 -6.48 2.30
N THR A 239 -9.12 -7.54 1.74
CA THR A 239 -10.21 -8.30 2.38
C THR A 239 -9.75 -8.91 3.71
N ILE A 240 -8.51 -9.42 3.78
CA ILE A 240 -7.93 -9.90 5.04
C ILE A 240 -7.83 -8.75 6.05
N SER A 241 -7.32 -7.57 5.64
CA SER A 241 -7.25 -6.37 6.49
C SER A 241 -8.63 -5.95 7.00
N PHE A 242 -9.64 -5.99 6.13
CA PHE A 242 -11.02 -5.66 6.46
C PHE A 242 -11.57 -6.56 7.58
N PHE A 243 -11.36 -7.86 7.47
CA PHE A 243 -11.81 -8.81 8.50
C PHE A 243 -11.03 -8.69 9.79
N ILE A 244 -9.72 -8.41 9.75
CA ILE A 244 -8.94 -8.15 10.97
C ILE A 244 -9.55 -6.97 11.72
N LEU A 245 -9.77 -5.83 11.05
CA LEU A 245 -10.41 -4.66 11.65
C LEU A 245 -11.81 -4.95 12.18
N PHE A 246 -12.61 -5.78 11.47
CA PHE A 246 -13.95 -6.14 11.88
C PHE A 246 -13.99 -6.99 13.15
N LEU A 247 -13.04 -7.91 13.31
CA LEU A 247 -12.94 -8.75 14.51
C LEU A 247 -12.48 -7.96 15.73
N GLU A 248 -11.65 -6.96 15.52
CA GLU A 248 -11.16 -6.06 16.56
C GLU A 248 -12.27 -5.17 17.12
N ASP A 249 -13.09 -4.57 16.27
CA ASP A 249 -14.21 -3.68 16.66
C ASP A 249 -15.29 -4.41 17.51
N ARG A 250 -15.41 -5.73 17.36
CA ARG A 250 -16.33 -6.55 18.17
C ARG A 250 -15.75 -7.02 19.51
N GLY A 251 -14.44 -6.95 19.69
CA GLY A 251 -13.78 -7.33 20.95
C GLY A 251 -13.89 -6.28 22.05
N ASP A 252 -14.29 -5.06 21.70
CA ASP A 252 -14.45 -3.93 22.61
C ASP A 252 -15.91 -3.73 23.10
N ILE A 253 -16.83 -4.68 22.82
CA ILE A 253 -18.19 -4.77 23.35
C ILE A 253 -18.25 -5.88 24.41
#